data_c14517cfd805b5b180dcfa0fa252021f
#
_entry.id   c14517cfd805b5b180dcfa0fa252021f
#
_cell.length_a   1.000
_cell.length_b   1.000
_cell.length_c   1.000
_cell.angle_alpha   90.00
_cell.angle_beta   90.00
_cell.angle_gamma   90.00
#
_symmetry.space_group_name_H-M   'P 1'
#
loop_
_entity.id
_entity.type
_entity.pdbx_description
1 polymer ?
#
loop_
_entity_poly.entity_id
_entity_poly.type
_entity_poly.pdbx_seq_one_letter_code
_entity_poly.pdbx_strand_id
1 'polypeptide(L)'
;MIGSAQSVSVMTRAQLQSFHLRRYTPERMVVAAAGNVDHDGLVALVREHFGSRLVRGRRPVAPRKGTGRVNGSPRLTLVSRDAEQTHVSLGIRTPGRGWEHRWALSVLHTALGGGLSSRLFQEVRETRGLAYSVYSALDLFADSGALSVYAACLPERFADVMRVTADVLESVARDGITEAECGIAKGSLRGGLVLGLEDSSSRMSRLGRSELNYGKHRSIEHTLRQIEQVTVEEVNAVARHLLSRRYGAAVLGPHGSKRSLPQQLRAMVG
;
A
#
# COMPACT_ATOMS: atom_id res chain seq x y z
N MET A 1 2.15 -0.01 -13.28
CA MET A 1 2.89 0.50 -14.45
C MET A 1 2.01 0.35 -15.67
N ILE A 2 1.66 1.45 -16.30
CA ILE A 2 0.74 1.51 -17.46
C ILE A 2 1.49 1.53 -18.80
N GLY A 3 2.82 1.55 -18.80
CA GLY A 3 3.64 1.71 -19.99
C GLY A 3 3.75 3.16 -20.46
N SER A 4 4.33 3.35 -21.62
CA SER A 4 4.42 4.63 -22.35
C SER A 4 3.60 4.53 -23.62
N ALA A 5 3.24 5.69 -24.21
CA ALA A 5 2.56 5.72 -25.52
C ALA A 5 3.30 4.88 -26.56
N GLN A 6 4.65 5.00 -26.59
CA GLN A 6 5.50 4.23 -27.50
C GLN A 6 5.41 2.71 -27.22
N SER A 7 5.48 2.27 -25.95
CA SER A 7 5.43 0.83 -25.63
C SER A 7 4.06 0.22 -25.92
N VAL A 8 3.00 1.00 -25.82
CA VAL A 8 1.64 0.56 -26.15
C VAL A 8 1.42 0.51 -27.67
N SER A 9 1.88 1.53 -28.40
CA SER A 9 1.68 1.62 -29.86
C SER A 9 2.41 0.53 -30.66
N VAL A 10 3.54 0.02 -30.15
CA VAL A 10 4.29 -1.08 -30.82
C VAL A 10 3.85 -2.47 -30.37
N MET A 11 2.88 -2.58 -29.45
CA MET A 11 2.43 -3.87 -28.92
C MET A 11 1.55 -4.59 -29.95
N THR A 12 1.96 -5.77 -30.35
CA THR A 12 1.22 -6.58 -31.32
C THR A 12 0.29 -7.61 -30.67
N ARG A 13 -0.76 -8.02 -31.39
CA ARG A 13 -1.64 -9.13 -30.96
C ARG A 13 -0.84 -10.40 -30.65
N ALA A 14 0.16 -10.73 -31.47
CA ALA A 14 0.99 -11.93 -31.28
C ALA A 14 1.77 -11.88 -29.98
N GLN A 15 2.32 -10.71 -29.60
CA GLN A 15 3.02 -10.51 -28.32
C GLN A 15 2.07 -10.70 -27.13
N LEU A 16 0.86 -10.12 -27.19
CA LEU A 16 -0.15 -10.27 -26.14
C LEU A 16 -0.61 -11.72 -26.01
N GLN A 17 -0.91 -12.39 -27.12
CA GLN A 17 -1.32 -13.79 -27.14
C GLN A 17 -0.22 -14.70 -26.59
N SER A 18 1.01 -14.49 -26.99
CA SER A 18 2.17 -15.25 -26.48
C SER A 18 2.37 -15.03 -24.97
N PHE A 19 2.22 -13.78 -24.49
CA PHE A 19 2.27 -13.49 -23.07
C PHE A 19 1.15 -14.22 -22.31
N HIS A 20 -0.10 -14.12 -22.79
CA HIS A 20 -1.27 -14.77 -22.20
C HIS A 20 -1.05 -16.28 -22.08
N LEU A 21 -0.72 -16.97 -23.19
CA LEU A 21 -0.50 -18.40 -23.20
C LEU A 21 0.60 -18.89 -22.25
N ARG A 22 1.63 -18.07 -22.02
CA ARG A 22 2.74 -18.42 -21.11
C ARG A 22 2.43 -18.12 -19.65
N ARG A 23 1.54 -17.20 -19.35
CA ARG A 23 1.34 -16.69 -17.97
C ARG A 23 0.04 -17.16 -17.34
N TYR A 24 -1.00 -17.34 -18.12
CA TYR A 24 -2.31 -17.78 -17.65
C TYR A 24 -2.38 -19.30 -17.76
N THR A 25 -1.77 -19.98 -16.81
CA THR A 25 -1.76 -21.44 -16.71
C THR A 25 -2.61 -21.88 -15.53
N PRO A 26 -3.19 -23.09 -15.53
CA PRO A 26 -4.05 -23.58 -14.45
C PRO A 26 -3.45 -23.42 -13.06
N GLU A 27 -2.17 -23.70 -12.94
CA GLU A 27 -1.43 -23.67 -11.67
C GLU A 27 -1.27 -22.25 -11.09
N ARG A 28 -1.66 -21.23 -11.87
CA ARG A 28 -1.56 -19.80 -11.51
C ARG A 28 -2.88 -19.09 -11.49
N MET A 29 -3.96 -19.82 -11.64
CA MET A 29 -5.30 -19.24 -11.69
C MET A 29 -6.09 -19.69 -10.48
N VAL A 30 -6.79 -18.74 -9.88
CA VAL A 30 -7.77 -18.98 -8.82
C VAL A 30 -9.09 -18.43 -9.30
N VAL A 31 -10.13 -19.25 -9.25
CA VAL A 31 -11.51 -18.81 -9.44
C VAL A 31 -12.12 -18.65 -8.06
N ALA A 32 -12.62 -17.47 -7.77
CA ALA A 32 -13.31 -17.16 -6.53
C ALA A 32 -14.68 -16.57 -6.81
N ALA A 33 -15.67 -16.96 -6.04
CA ALA A 33 -17.02 -16.43 -6.12
C ALA A 33 -17.60 -16.24 -4.72
N ALA A 34 -18.48 -15.27 -4.56
CA ALA A 34 -19.25 -15.05 -3.36
C ALA A 34 -20.60 -14.42 -3.72
N GLY A 35 -21.65 -14.80 -3.01
CA GLY A 35 -23.03 -14.36 -3.23
C GLY A 35 -23.97 -15.55 -3.30
N ASN A 36 -25.06 -15.42 -4.03
CA ASN A 36 -26.00 -16.53 -4.28
C ASN A 36 -25.45 -17.48 -5.36
N VAL A 37 -24.49 -18.33 -4.95
CA VAL A 37 -23.76 -19.23 -5.85
C VAL A 37 -23.86 -20.67 -5.34
N ASP A 38 -24.32 -21.56 -6.22
CA ASP A 38 -24.18 -23.00 -6.00
C ASP A 38 -22.75 -23.45 -6.34
N HIS A 39 -22.07 -24.09 -5.41
CA HIS A 39 -20.67 -24.50 -5.56
C HIS A 39 -20.48 -25.51 -6.70
N ASP A 40 -21.30 -26.54 -6.74
CA ASP A 40 -21.14 -27.63 -7.70
C ASP A 40 -21.49 -27.19 -9.12
N GLY A 41 -22.51 -26.36 -9.28
CA GLY A 41 -22.84 -25.69 -10.52
C GLY A 41 -21.72 -24.80 -11.04
N LEU A 42 -21.10 -23.99 -10.16
CA LEU A 42 -19.94 -23.18 -10.51
C LEU A 42 -18.76 -24.03 -10.95
N VAL A 43 -18.45 -25.10 -10.23
CA VAL A 43 -17.36 -26.03 -10.58
C VAL A 43 -17.61 -26.68 -11.93
N ALA A 44 -18.86 -27.07 -12.24
CA ALA A 44 -19.24 -27.64 -13.55
C ALA A 44 -18.99 -26.62 -14.67
N LEU A 45 -19.44 -25.37 -14.51
CA LEU A 45 -19.22 -24.29 -15.47
C LEU A 45 -17.74 -24.00 -15.69
N VAL A 46 -16.94 -23.96 -14.63
CA VAL A 46 -15.48 -23.76 -14.72
C VAL A 46 -14.83 -24.90 -15.49
N ARG A 47 -15.22 -26.15 -15.23
CA ARG A 47 -14.71 -27.32 -15.98
C ARG A 47 -15.10 -27.26 -17.46
N GLU A 48 -16.33 -26.91 -17.78
CA GLU A 48 -16.81 -26.77 -19.14
C GLU A 48 -16.06 -25.69 -19.92
N HIS A 49 -15.97 -24.50 -19.37
CA HIS A 49 -15.45 -23.35 -20.11
C HIS A 49 -13.92 -23.21 -20.07
N PHE A 50 -13.27 -23.69 -19.03
CA PHE A 50 -11.82 -23.60 -18.87
C PHE A 50 -11.08 -24.93 -19.07
N GLY A 51 -11.72 -26.08 -18.83
CA GLY A 51 -11.06 -27.38 -18.85
C GLY A 51 -10.36 -27.73 -20.16
N SER A 52 -10.96 -27.42 -21.31
CA SER A 52 -10.39 -27.66 -22.65
C SER A 52 -9.30 -26.62 -23.03
N ARG A 53 -9.33 -25.44 -22.43
CA ARG A 53 -8.42 -24.32 -22.74
C ARG A 53 -7.16 -24.32 -21.88
N LEU A 54 -7.18 -25.05 -20.76
CA LEU A 54 -6.10 -25.14 -19.82
C LEU A 54 -5.20 -26.33 -20.21
N VAL A 55 -4.23 -26.09 -21.07
CA VAL A 55 -3.25 -27.11 -21.49
C VAL A 55 -2.41 -27.50 -20.28
N ARG A 56 -2.63 -28.72 -19.77
CA ARG A 56 -1.78 -29.34 -18.74
C ARG A 56 -0.39 -29.57 -19.31
N GLY A 57 0.64 -29.23 -18.52
CA GLY A 57 2.01 -29.65 -18.82
C GLY A 57 2.99 -28.56 -19.24
N ARG A 58 2.57 -27.31 -19.41
CA ARG A 58 3.55 -26.21 -19.50
C ARG A 58 4.02 -25.85 -18.10
N ARG A 59 5.30 -26.06 -17.82
CA ARG A 59 5.90 -25.52 -16.59
C ARG A 59 5.64 -24.04 -16.49
N PRO A 60 5.00 -23.56 -15.40
CA PRO A 60 4.79 -22.13 -15.21
C PRO A 60 6.14 -21.43 -15.24
N VAL A 61 6.24 -20.31 -15.95
CA VAL A 61 7.43 -19.46 -15.90
C VAL A 61 7.62 -19.04 -14.44
N ALA A 62 8.79 -19.36 -13.86
CA ALA A 62 9.09 -19.02 -12.49
C ALA A 62 8.81 -17.52 -12.19
N PRO A 63 8.31 -17.16 -11.02
CA PRO A 63 8.21 -15.76 -10.63
C PRO A 63 9.57 -15.10 -10.79
N ARG A 64 9.58 -13.84 -11.24
CA ARG A 64 10.83 -13.06 -11.17
C ARG A 64 11.23 -12.99 -9.70
N LYS A 65 12.36 -13.57 -9.37
CA LYS A 65 12.97 -13.34 -8.06
C LYS A 65 13.51 -11.91 -8.09
N GLY A 66 12.89 -11.03 -7.34
CA GLY A 66 13.48 -9.74 -7.05
C GLY A 66 14.83 -9.97 -6.40
N THR A 67 15.85 -9.21 -6.75
CA THR A 67 17.18 -9.31 -6.11
C THR A 67 17.14 -8.85 -4.65
N GLY A 68 16.00 -8.36 -4.16
CA GLY A 68 15.82 -7.85 -2.80
C GLY A 68 16.69 -6.64 -2.45
N ARG A 69 17.71 -6.38 -3.27
CA ARG A 69 18.62 -5.24 -3.11
C ARG A 69 18.20 -4.13 -4.06
N VAL A 70 17.54 -3.11 -3.53
CA VAL A 70 17.50 -1.83 -4.21
C VAL A 70 18.81 -1.13 -3.85
N ASN A 71 19.76 -1.18 -4.78
CA ASN A 71 20.96 -0.36 -4.72
C ASN A 71 20.55 1.07 -5.00
N GLY A 72 20.32 1.85 -3.98
CA GLY A 72 20.01 3.27 -4.13
C GLY A 72 19.72 3.92 -2.79
N SER A 73 20.37 5.03 -2.53
CA SER A 73 19.99 5.95 -1.47
C SER A 73 18.58 6.49 -1.73
N PRO A 74 17.83 6.88 -0.71
CA PRO A 74 16.61 7.65 -0.87
C PRO A 74 16.84 8.82 -1.84
N ARG A 75 15.88 9.07 -2.72
CA ARG A 75 16.01 10.10 -3.75
C ARG A 75 14.91 11.13 -3.64
N LEU A 76 15.29 12.38 -3.83
CA LEU A 76 14.36 13.48 -4.04
C LEU A 76 14.15 13.66 -5.55
N THR A 77 12.93 13.45 -6.01
CA THR A 77 12.53 13.70 -7.39
C THR A 77 11.61 14.92 -7.42
N LEU A 78 11.89 15.87 -8.31
CA LEU A 78 11.05 17.02 -8.58
C LEU A 78 10.57 16.95 -10.03
N VAL A 79 9.26 17.02 -10.20
CA VAL A 79 8.62 17.29 -11.49
C VAL A 79 8.08 18.71 -11.44
N SER A 80 8.82 19.65 -12.04
CA SER A 80 8.39 21.04 -12.17
C SER A 80 7.27 21.12 -13.20
N ARG A 81 6.12 21.58 -12.78
CA ARG A 81 4.94 21.72 -13.61
C ARG A 81 4.10 22.87 -13.10
N ASP A 82 3.59 23.67 -14.02
CA ASP A 82 2.56 24.67 -13.69
C ASP A 82 1.28 23.91 -13.28
N ALA A 83 0.94 23.99 -12.01
CA ALA A 83 -0.17 23.30 -11.38
C ALA A 83 -0.67 24.13 -10.20
N GLU A 84 -1.96 24.11 -9.97
CA GLU A 84 -2.61 24.82 -8.86
C GLU A 84 -2.18 24.30 -7.49
N GLN A 85 -1.79 23.04 -7.42
CA GLN A 85 -1.38 22.38 -6.17
C GLN A 85 0.03 21.81 -6.27
N THR A 86 0.70 21.78 -5.13
CA THR A 86 1.90 20.98 -4.92
C THR A 86 1.49 19.62 -4.34
N HIS A 87 1.91 18.56 -5.01
CA HIS A 87 1.75 17.18 -4.55
C HIS A 87 3.09 16.67 -4.04
N VAL A 88 3.08 16.07 -2.87
CA VAL A 88 4.26 15.42 -2.30
C VAL A 88 3.93 13.99 -1.88
N SER A 89 4.84 13.09 -2.16
CA SER A 89 4.82 11.71 -1.65
C SER A 89 6.16 11.44 -0.99
N LEU A 90 6.12 11.09 0.29
CA LEU A 90 7.25 10.56 1.05
C LEU A 90 7.10 9.05 1.15
N GLY A 91 8.18 8.30 1.09
CA GLY A 91 8.10 6.84 1.19
C GLY A 91 9.30 6.23 1.87
N ILE A 92 9.06 5.23 2.70
CA ILE A 92 10.07 4.36 3.27
C ILE A 92 9.78 2.91 2.89
N ARG A 93 10.85 2.14 2.71
CA ARG A 93 10.72 0.71 2.46
C ARG A 93 10.39 -0.04 3.74
N THR A 94 9.45 -0.98 3.62
CA THR A 94 9.11 -1.92 4.68
C THR A 94 9.40 -3.35 4.23
N PRO A 95 9.49 -4.31 5.15
CA PRO A 95 9.42 -5.72 4.79
C PRO A 95 8.10 -6.05 4.10
N GLY A 96 8.05 -7.19 3.41
CA GLY A 96 6.85 -7.65 2.71
C GLY A 96 5.77 -8.23 3.64
N ARG A 97 4.69 -8.69 3.02
CA ARG A 97 3.50 -9.21 3.73
C ARG A 97 3.74 -10.45 4.62
N GLY A 98 4.88 -11.12 4.47
CA GLY A 98 5.31 -12.22 5.34
C GLY A 98 5.95 -11.79 6.65
N TRP A 99 6.19 -10.50 6.86
CA TRP A 99 6.82 -9.99 8.07
C TRP A 99 5.94 -10.24 9.31
N GLU A 100 6.55 -10.69 10.37
CA GLU A 100 5.86 -11.00 11.62
C GLU A 100 5.15 -9.79 12.23
N HIS A 101 5.77 -8.61 12.19
CA HIS A 101 5.20 -7.36 12.70
C HIS A 101 4.29 -6.62 11.70
N ARG A 102 3.81 -7.28 10.63
CA ARG A 102 2.93 -6.62 9.64
C ARG A 102 1.64 -6.07 10.24
N TRP A 103 1.13 -6.68 11.31
CA TRP A 103 -0.08 -6.22 11.97
C TRP A 103 0.17 -4.97 12.80
N ALA A 104 1.29 -4.92 13.52
CA ALA A 104 1.75 -3.71 14.20
C ALA A 104 2.00 -2.57 13.19
N LEU A 105 2.58 -2.88 12.03
CA LEU A 105 2.73 -1.91 10.94
C LEU A 105 1.38 -1.42 10.39
N SER A 106 0.37 -2.31 10.30
CA SER A 106 -0.98 -1.91 9.87
C SER A 106 -1.66 -0.98 10.89
N VAL A 107 -1.49 -1.25 12.18
CA VAL A 107 -1.98 -0.38 13.26
C VAL A 107 -1.26 0.97 13.22
N LEU A 108 0.08 0.97 13.11
CA LEU A 108 0.88 2.20 12.96
C LEU A 108 0.39 3.04 11.76
N HIS A 109 0.25 2.43 10.58
CA HIS A 109 -0.26 3.09 9.39
C HIS A 109 -1.62 3.75 9.62
N THR A 110 -2.55 3.00 10.26
CA THR A 110 -3.90 3.52 10.54
C THR A 110 -3.86 4.70 11.51
N ALA A 111 -3.09 4.63 12.57
CA ALA A 111 -2.91 5.72 13.53
C ALA A 111 -2.19 6.94 12.92
N LEU A 112 -1.23 6.71 12.02
CA LEU A 112 -0.43 7.77 11.40
C LEU A 112 -1.20 8.59 10.36
N GLY A 113 -1.88 7.94 9.42
CA GLY A 113 -2.52 8.62 8.28
C GLY A 113 -3.57 7.78 7.58
N GLY A 114 -4.07 6.70 8.19
CA GLY A 114 -5.01 5.77 7.58
C GLY A 114 -6.50 6.13 7.73
N GLY A 115 -6.83 7.26 8.33
CA GLY A 115 -8.22 7.66 8.56
C GLY A 115 -8.36 9.04 9.17
N LEU A 116 -9.63 9.45 9.41
CA LEU A 116 -9.97 10.79 9.90
C LEU A 116 -9.41 11.07 11.31
N SER A 117 -9.26 10.05 12.16
CA SER A 117 -8.70 10.17 13.52
C SER A 117 -7.17 10.03 13.55
N SER A 118 -6.50 9.93 12.40
CA SER A 118 -5.06 9.77 12.33
C SER A 118 -4.31 11.08 12.61
N ARG A 119 -3.09 10.99 13.14
CA ARG A 119 -2.31 12.18 13.50
C ARG A 119 -2.09 13.14 12.33
N LEU A 120 -1.71 12.63 11.17
CA LEU A 120 -1.49 13.49 9.99
C LEU A 120 -2.76 14.21 9.56
N PHE A 121 -3.90 13.52 9.57
CA PHE A 121 -5.16 14.13 9.22
C PHE A 121 -5.54 15.22 10.23
N GLN A 122 -5.46 14.94 11.52
CA GLN A 122 -5.78 15.89 12.58
C GLN A 122 -4.84 17.10 12.57
N GLU A 123 -3.52 16.87 12.48
CA GLU A 123 -2.54 17.94 12.60
C GLU A 123 -2.43 18.83 11.35
N VAL A 124 -2.51 18.23 10.15
CA VAL A 124 -2.30 18.97 8.89
C VAL A 124 -3.61 19.56 8.38
N ARG A 125 -4.71 18.77 8.44
CA ARG A 125 -5.98 19.17 7.85
C ARG A 125 -6.92 19.81 8.85
N GLU A 126 -7.28 19.12 9.94
CA GLU A 126 -8.34 19.59 10.85
C GLU A 126 -7.88 20.77 11.69
N THR A 127 -6.71 20.66 12.33
CA THR A 127 -6.22 21.70 13.25
C THR A 127 -5.69 22.93 12.53
N ARG A 128 -4.98 22.74 11.40
CA ARG A 128 -4.26 23.84 10.73
C ARG A 128 -4.79 24.21 9.34
N GLY A 129 -5.67 23.42 8.75
CA GLY A 129 -6.23 23.69 7.42
C GLY A 129 -5.17 23.82 6.32
N LEU A 130 -4.03 23.14 6.44
CA LEU A 130 -2.89 23.33 5.51
C LEU A 130 -3.05 22.55 4.21
N ALA A 131 -3.73 21.40 4.24
CA ALA A 131 -3.95 20.57 3.08
C ALA A 131 -5.33 19.92 3.13
N TYR A 132 -6.02 19.85 1.99
CA TYR A 132 -7.28 19.11 1.90
C TYR A 132 -7.05 17.60 1.87
N SER A 133 -6.00 17.16 1.19
CA SER A 133 -5.65 15.75 1.08
C SER A 133 -4.34 15.49 1.80
N VAL A 134 -4.40 14.71 2.88
CA VAL A 134 -3.24 14.15 3.58
C VAL A 134 -3.61 12.77 4.09
N TYR A 135 -2.77 11.78 3.77
CA TYR A 135 -2.97 10.40 4.21
C TYR A 135 -1.67 9.60 4.13
N SER A 136 -1.63 8.47 4.79
CA SER A 136 -0.62 7.44 4.55
C SER A 136 -1.18 6.28 3.74
N ALA A 137 -0.31 5.56 3.03
CA ALA A 137 -0.65 4.33 2.32
C ALA A 137 0.38 3.24 2.65
N LEU A 138 -0.09 2.01 2.74
CA LEU A 138 0.73 0.84 3.04
C LEU A 138 0.58 -0.21 1.95
N ASP A 139 1.63 -0.41 1.18
CA ASP A 139 1.71 -1.43 0.13
C ASP A 139 2.60 -2.57 0.60
N LEU A 140 2.05 -3.79 0.66
CA LEU A 140 2.78 -4.99 1.07
C LEU A 140 2.79 -6.02 -0.07
N PHE A 141 3.96 -6.25 -0.64
CA PHE A 141 4.21 -7.29 -1.64
C PHE A 141 4.75 -8.56 -0.99
N ALA A 142 5.14 -9.55 -1.79
CA ALA A 142 5.63 -10.83 -1.28
C ALA A 142 6.96 -10.70 -0.53
N ASP A 143 7.87 -9.89 -1.03
CA ASP A 143 9.26 -9.75 -0.58
C ASP A 143 9.65 -8.33 -0.14
N SER A 144 8.75 -7.39 -0.29
CA SER A 144 9.00 -5.98 0.00
C SER A 144 7.69 -5.25 0.31
N GLY A 145 7.80 -4.04 0.82
CA GLY A 145 6.67 -3.14 1.02
C GLY A 145 7.11 -1.68 1.03
N ALA A 146 6.13 -0.81 1.12
CA ALA A 146 6.33 0.62 1.29
C ALA A 146 5.26 1.21 2.20
N LEU A 147 5.67 2.04 3.13
CA LEU A 147 4.82 2.98 3.84
C LEU A 147 5.06 4.35 3.23
N SER A 148 4.03 4.98 2.71
CA SER A 148 4.11 6.30 2.11
C SER A 148 3.18 7.28 2.80
N VAL A 149 3.56 8.55 2.79
CA VAL A 149 2.73 9.69 3.20
C VAL A 149 2.55 10.58 1.98
N TYR A 150 1.32 10.90 1.68
CA TYR A 150 0.95 11.80 0.59
C TYR A 150 0.27 13.04 1.15
N ALA A 151 0.59 14.20 0.57
CA ALA A 151 -0.18 15.42 0.78
C ALA A 151 -0.30 16.22 -0.52
N ALA A 152 -1.43 16.93 -0.66
CA ALA A 152 -1.66 17.92 -1.71
C ALA A 152 -2.12 19.23 -1.08
N CYS A 153 -1.43 20.33 -1.40
CA CYS A 153 -1.66 21.64 -0.83
C CYS A 153 -1.41 22.75 -1.83
N LEU A 154 -1.81 23.96 -1.51
CA LEU A 154 -1.42 25.15 -2.25
C LEU A 154 0.11 25.33 -2.16
N PRO A 155 0.78 25.80 -3.23
CA PRO A 155 2.24 25.95 -3.27
C PRO A 155 2.82 26.80 -2.12
N GLU A 156 2.12 27.86 -1.72
CA GLU A 156 2.51 28.75 -0.61
C GLU A 156 2.40 28.07 0.76
N ARG A 157 1.59 27.01 0.91
CA ARG A 157 1.44 26.23 2.15
C ARG A 157 2.41 25.05 2.24
N PHE A 158 3.14 24.77 1.17
CA PHE A 158 3.95 23.56 1.07
C PHE A 158 5.03 23.46 2.17
N ALA A 159 5.68 24.57 2.53
CA ALA A 159 6.67 24.59 3.60
C ALA A 159 6.07 24.23 4.96
N ASP A 160 4.89 24.75 5.28
CA ASP A 160 4.18 24.44 6.53
C ASP A 160 3.68 22.99 6.57
N VAL A 161 3.13 22.49 5.46
CA VAL A 161 2.74 21.07 5.33
C VAL A 161 3.93 20.17 5.60
N MET A 162 5.10 20.47 5.03
CA MET A 162 6.29 19.65 5.23
C MET A 162 6.83 19.74 6.65
N ARG A 163 6.78 20.92 7.28
CA ARG A 163 7.19 21.09 8.67
C ARG A 163 6.30 20.25 9.59
N VAL A 164 4.98 20.44 9.53
CA VAL A 164 4.04 19.68 10.38
C VAL A 164 4.12 18.18 10.12
N THR A 165 4.26 17.76 8.86
CA THR A 165 4.43 16.35 8.52
C THR A 165 5.72 15.78 9.14
N ALA A 166 6.83 16.50 9.04
CA ALA A 166 8.09 16.08 9.65
C ALA A 166 7.97 15.98 11.18
N ASP A 167 7.40 17.01 11.83
CA ASP A 167 7.17 17.01 13.28
C ASP A 167 6.34 15.82 13.75
N VAL A 168 5.27 15.47 13.03
CA VAL A 168 4.43 14.29 13.32
C VAL A 168 5.24 13.00 13.16
N LEU A 169 5.96 12.82 12.06
CA LEU A 169 6.75 11.61 11.82
C LEU A 169 7.88 11.45 12.85
N GLU A 170 8.56 12.53 13.21
CA GLU A 170 9.60 12.54 14.23
C GLU A 170 9.04 12.25 15.62
N SER A 171 7.89 12.85 16.00
CA SER A 171 7.26 12.57 17.29
C SER A 171 6.82 11.11 17.40
N VAL A 172 6.25 10.54 16.35
CA VAL A 172 5.86 9.11 16.32
C VAL A 172 7.10 8.20 16.34
N ALA A 173 8.20 8.60 15.71
CA ALA A 173 9.45 7.83 15.75
C ALA A 173 10.08 7.84 17.15
N ARG A 174 10.03 8.96 17.86
CA ARG A 174 10.64 9.17 19.19
C ARG A 174 9.76 8.65 20.32
N ASP A 175 8.51 9.10 20.35
CA ASP A 175 7.59 8.94 21.49
C ASP A 175 6.58 7.79 21.23
N GLY A 176 6.38 7.39 19.97
CA GLY A 176 5.40 6.39 19.57
C GLY A 176 3.99 6.95 19.44
N ILE A 177 3.02 6.03 19.39
CA ILE A 177 1.59 6.32 19.53
C ILE A 177 1.12 5.98 20.93
N THR A 178 0.02 6.57 21.37
CA THR A 178 -0.60 6.29 22.68
C THR A 178 -1.47 5.03 22.62
N GLU A 179 -1.79 4.47 23.81
CA GLU A 179 -2.77 3.38 23.95
C GLU A 179 -4.13 3.73 23.32
N ALA A 180 -4.57 4.97 23.51
CA ALA A 180 -5.85 5.44 22.93
C ALA A 180 -5.81 5.42 21.40
N GLU A 181 -4.73 5.92 20.78
CA GLU A 181 -4.56 5.87 19.32
C GLU A 181 -4.44 4.43 18.80
N CYS A 182 -3.74 3.57 19.53
CA CYS A 182 -3.65 2.15 19.21
C CYS A 182 -5.05 1.50 19.23
N GLY A 183 -5.85 1.77 20.26
CA GLY A 183 -7.22 1.27 20.39
C GLY A 183 -8.12 1.75 19.25
N ILE A 184 -8.07 3.04 18.90
CA ILE A 184 -8.83 3.63 17.77
C ILE A 184 -8.40 2.98 16.45
N ALA A 185 -7.11 2.82 16.21
CA ALA A 185 -6.60 2.22 14.99
C ALA A 185 -7.01 0.74 14.85
N LYS A 186 -6.94 -0.04 15.94
CA LYS A 186 -7.43 -1.43 15.97
C LYS A 186 -8.93 -1.49 15.71
N GLY A 187 -9.70 -0.63 16.34
CA GLY A 187 -11.15 -0.49 16.11
C GLY A 187 -11.49 -0.18 14.66
N SER A 188 -10.77 0.76 14.04
CA SER A 188 -10.92 1.10 12.62
C SER A 188 -10.61 -0.07 11.68
N LEU A 189 -9.51 -0.80 11.93
CA LEU A 189 -9.15 -1.99 11.15
C LEU A 189 -10.20 -3.10 11.27
N ARG A 190 -10.72 -3.34 12.48
CA ARG A 190 -11.79 -4.32 12.73
C ARG A 190 -13.07 -3.92 12.02
N GLY A 191 -13.51 -2.67 12.22
CA GLY A 191 -14.72 -2.14 11.59
C GLY A 191 -14.65 -2.22 10.07
N GLY A 192 -13.55 -1.76 9.47
CA GLY A 192 -13.33 -1.84 8.03
C GLY A 192 -13.34 -3.27 7.49
N LEU A 193 -12.77 -4.23 8.24
CA LEU A 193 -12.80 -5.64 7.87
C LEU A 193 -14.23 -6.21 7.91
N VAL A 194 -14.95 -5.98 9.00
CA VAL A 194 -16.30 -6.55 9.21
C VAL A 194 -17.31 -5.94 8.24
N LEU A 195 -17.36 -4.61 8.14
CA LEU A 195 -18.26 -3.91 7.22
C LEU A 195 -17.95 -4.21 5.76
N GLY A 196 -16.64 -4.34 5.42
CA GLY A 196 -16.24 -4.73 4.06
C GLY A 196 -16.72 -6.11 3.64
N LEU A 197 -17.11 -6.98 4.59
CA LEU A 197 -17.61 -8.33 4.29
C LEU A 197 -19.11 -8.39 4.05
N GLU A 198 -19.83 -7.31 4.21
CA GLU A 198 -21.24 -7.22 3.78
C GLU A 198 -21.34 -7.21 2.24
N ASP A 199 -20.32 -6.71 1.56
CA ASP A 199 -20.24 -6.70 0.10
C ASP A 199 -19.70 -8.03 -0.48
N SER A 200 -20.44 -8.61 -1.42
CA SER A 200 -20.08 -9.86 -2.08
C SER A 200 -18.77 -9.77 -2.87
N SER A 201 -18.48 -8.63 -3.51
CA SER A 201 -17.24 -8.44 -4.26
C SER A 201 -16.02 -8.43 -3.33
N SER A 202 -16.16 -7.81 -2.16
CA SER A 202 -15.12 -7.80 -1.13
C SER A 202 -14.86 -9.20 -0.55
N ARG A 203 -15.92 -9.98 -0.31
CA ARG A 203 -15.80 -11.40 0.09
C ARG A 203 -15.06 -12.22 -0.98
N MET A 204 -15.51 -12.12 -2.22
CA MET A 204 -14.88 -12.80 -3.37
C MET A 204 -13.40 -12.42 -3.50
N SER A 205 -13.10 -11.13 -3.48
CA SER A 205 -11.73 -10.61 -3.59
C SER A 205 -10.84 -11.09 -2.44
N ARG A 206 -11.38 -11.16 -1.22
CA ARG A 206 -10.66 -11.68 -0.05
C ARG A 206 -10.30 -13.16 -0.24
N LEU A 207 -11.25 -14.01 -0.68
CA LEU A 207 -11.02 -15.42 -0.96
C LEU A 207 -9.92 -15.61 -2.00
N GLY A 208 -10.05 -14.99 -3.16
CA GLY A 208 -9.09 -15.08 -4.25
C GLY A 208 -7.69 -14.58 -3.87
N ARG A 209 -7.61 -13.43 -3.19
CA ARG A 209 -6.32 -12.88 -2.70
C ARG A 209 -5.69 -13.74 -1.63
N SER A 210 -6.48 -14.35 -0.74
CA SER A 210 -5.97 -15.24 0.30
C SER A 210 -5.28 -16.46 -0.32
N GLU A 211 -5.93 -17.09 -1.29
CA GLU A 211 -5.36 -18.23 -2.01
C GLU A 211 -4.11 -17.82 -2.81
N LEU A 212 -4.19 -16.79 -3.65
CA LEU A 212 -3.08 -16.31 -4.47
C LEU A 212 -1.85 -15.88 -3.64
N ASN A 213 -2.07 -15.27 -2.48
CA ASN A 213 -0.98 -14.70 -1.67
C ASN A 213 -0.38 -15.68 -0.67
N TYR A 214 -1.17 -16.64 -0.17
CA TYR A 214 -0.78 -17.49 0.95
C TYR A 214 -0.97 -18.99 0.68
N GLY A 215 -1.60 -19.37 -0.45
CA GLY A 215 -1.94 -20.76 -0.76
C GLY A 215 -2.92 -21.39 0.25
N LYS A 216 -3.64 -20.55 0.98
CA LYS A 216 -4.64 -21.00 1.97
C LYS A 216 -5.62 -19.89 2.32
N HIS A 217 -6.83 -20.30 2.63
CA HIS A 217 -7.83 -19.39 3.19
C HIS A 217 -7.47 -19.03 4.64
N ARG A 218 -7.50 -17.75 4.94
CA ARG A 218 -7.39 -17.23 6.32
C ARG A 218 -8.75 -16.73 6.78
N SER A 219 -9.24 -17.32 7.87
CA SER A 219 -10.54 -16.92 8.40
C SER A 219 -10.53 -15.47 8.90
N ILE A 220 -11.72 -14.91 9.01
CA ILE A 220 -11.93 -13.54 9.51
C ILE A 220 -11.51 -13.48 10.98
N GLU A 221 -11.94 -14.47 11.77
CA GLU A 221 -11.62 -14.59 13.19
C GLU A 221 -10.11 -14.66 13.42
N HIS A 222 -9.38 -15.37 12.56
CA HIS A 222 -7.92 -15.37 12.63
C HIS A 222 -7.35 -13.97 12.42
N THR A 223 -7.83 -13.24 11.43
CA THR A 223 -7.36 -11.87 11.14
C THR A 223 -7.71 -10.92 12.28
N LEU A 224 -8.93 -11.00 12.81
CA LEU A 224 -9.37 -10.17 13.95
C LEU A 224 -8.52 -10.44 15.20
N ARG A 225 -8.24 -11.72 15.52
CA ARG A 225 -7.34 -12.07 16.63
C ARG A 225 -5.94 -11.49 16.46
N GLN A 226 -5.38 -11.54 15.24
CA GLN A 226 -4.05 -10.98 14.99
C GLN A 226 -4.01 -9.45 15.18
N ILE A 227 -5.07 -8.72 14.82
CA ILE A 227 -5.18 -7.28 15.07
C ILE A 227 -5.33 -7.03 16.58
N GLU A 228 -6.14 -7.80 17.27
CA GLU A 228 -6.40 -7.63 18.71
C GLU A 228 -5.16 -7.86 19.56
N GLN A 229 -4.33 -8.83 19.20
CA GLN A 229 -3.11 -9.19 19.92
C GLN A 229 -1.97 -8.15 19.78
N VAL A 230 -2.06 -7.21 18.83
CA VAL A 230 -1.05 -6.16 18.68
C VAL A 230 -1.01 -5.30 19.93
N THR A 231 0.18 -5.10 20.49
CA THR A 231 0.39 -4.19 21.64
C THR A 231 0.93 -2.84 21.17
N VAL A 232 0.77 -1.82 22.00
CA VAL A 232 1.31 -0.49 21.71
C VAL A 232 2.83 -0.49 21.65
N GLU A 233 3.48 -1.33 22.46
CA GLU A 233 4.94 -1.50 22.47
C GLU A 233 5.46 -2.04 21.16
N GLU A 234 4.77 -3.03 20.57
CA GLU A 234 5.10 -3.58 19.25
C GLU A 234 4.95 -2.51 18.15
N VAL A 235 3.86 -1.74 18.19
CA VAL A 235 3.64 -0.63 17.24
C VAL A 235 4.74 0.40 17.37
N ASN A 236 5.11 0.78 18.60
CA ASN A 236 6.14 1.78 18.88
C ASN A 236 7.54 1.29 18.51
N ALA A 237 7.82 -0.01 18.66
CA ALA A 237 9.07 -0.61 18.17
C ALA A 237 9.16 -0.54 16.64
N VAL A 238 8.05 -0.85 15.93
CA VAL A 238 7.97 -0.71 14.47
C VAL A 238 8.11 0.74 14.03
N ALA A 239 7.48 1.69 14.73
CA ALA A 239 7.59 3.12 14.45
C ALA A 239 9.04 3.59 14.55
N ARG A 240 9.73 3.33 15.68
CA ARG A 240 11.15 3.66 15.85
C ARG A 240 12.02 3.06 14.74
N HIS A 241 11.80 1.79 14.42
CA HIS A 241 12.60 1.10 13.41
C HIS A 241 12.44 1.66 12.01
N LEU A 242 11.22 2.06 11.61
CA LEU A 242 10.92 2.48 10.24
C LEU A 242 11.04 3.99 10.05
N LEU A 243 10.42 4.79 10.94
CA LEU A 243 10.29 6.23 10.72
C LEU A 243 11.59 7.01 10.97
N SER A 244 12.58 6.42 11.65
CA SER A 244 13.92 7.00 11.81
C SER A 244 14.81 6.88 10.56
N ARG A 245 14.34 6.18 9.53
CA ARG A 245 15.08 6.01 8.26
C ARG A 245 14.93 7.22 7.37
N ARG A 246 15.85 7.37 6.41
CA ARG A 246 15.71 8.36 5.35
C ARG A 246 14.56 8.02 4.40
N TYR A 247 13.84 9.04 3.98
CA TYR A 247 12.70 8.93 3.09
C TYR A 247 13.12 9.12 1.63
N GLY A 248 12.54 8.35 0.71
CA GLY A 248 12.45 8.77 -0.68
C GLY A 248 11.33 9.80 -0.82
N ALA A 249 11.47 10.77 -1.70
CA ALA A 249 10.44 11.78 -1.93
C ALA A 249 10.25 12.09 -3.41
N ALA A 250 9.00 12.30 -3.77
CA ALA A 250 8.62 12.84 -5.07
C ALA A 250 7.73 14.08 -4.85
N VAL A 251 8.04 15.14 -5.58
CA VAL A 251 7.28 16.41 -5.57
C VAL A 251 6.87 16.74 -6.99
N LEU A 252 5.62 17.12 -7.18
CA LEU A 252 5.10 17.70 -8.41
C LEU A 252 4.45 19.04 -8.07
N GLY A 253 4.80 20.09 -8.79
CA GLY A 253 4.23 21.42 -8.57
C GLY A 253 5.07 22.53 -9.21
N PRO A 254 4.71 23.81 -9.00
CA PRO A 254 5.35 24.97 -9.64
C PRO A 254 6.66 25.36 -8.93
N HIS A 255 7.58 24.40 -8.78
CA HIS A 255 8.86 24.61 -8.12
C HIS A 255 10.01 24.56 -9.15
N GLY A 256 10.83 25.59 -9.21
CA GLY A 256 11.88 25.74 -10.22
C GLY A 256 13.06 24.79 -10.05
N SER A 257 13.36 24.36 -8.82
CA SER A 257 14.51 23.49 -8.55
C SER A 257 14.35 22.72 -7.23
N LYS A 258 15.15 21.67 -7.05
CA LYS A 258 15.21 20.95 -5.77
C LYS A 258 15.71 21.80 -4.60
N ARG A 259 16.49 22.88 -4.89
CA ARG A 259 17.01 23.78 -3.86
C ARG A 259 15.92 24.69 -3.30
N SER A 260 14.87 25.01 -4.09
CA SER A 260 13.73 25.81 -3.64
C SER A 260 12.70 25.02 -2.82
N LEU A 261 12.85 23.70 -2.71
CA LEU A 261 11.96 22.88 -1.89
C LEU A 261 12.24 23.09 -0.38
N PRO A 262 11.24 22.89 0.48
CA PRO A 262 11.37 23.07 1.93
C PRO A 262 12.58 22.36 2.53
N GLN A 263 13.24 23.01 3.50
CA GLN A 263 14.42 22.45 4.16
C GLN A 263 14.11 21.12 4.85
N GLN A 264 12.97 21.03 5.51
CA GLN A 264 12.50 19.81 6.19
C GLN A 264 12.44 18.64 5.23
N LEU A 265 11.84 18.83 4.05
CA LEU A 265 11.77 17.77 3.03
C LEU A 265 13.19 17.33 2.61
N ARG A 266 14.09 18.27 2.39
CA ARG A 266 15.47 17.95 2.00
C ARG A 266 16.23 17.22 3.10
N ALA A 267 16.02 17.58 4.37
CA ALA A 267 16.61 16.92 5.52
C ALA A 267 16.12 15.47 5.67
N MET A 268 14.82 15.20 5.45
CA MET A 268 14.24 13.86 5.51
C MET A 268 14.81 12.90 4.44
N VAL A 269 15.20 13.43 3.29
CA VAL A 269 15.75 12.62 2.19
C VAL A 269 17.26 12.44 2.34
N GLY A 270 17.95 13.41 2.91
CA GLY A 270 19.37 13.37 3.27
C GLY A 270 20.31 13.58 2.22
#